data_aa707fda0cc0ac7bd633ecff839eb072
#
_entry.id   aa707fda0cc0ac7bd633ecff839eb072
#
_cell.length_a   1.000
_cell.length_b   1.000
_cell.length_c   1.000
_cell.angle_alpha   90.00
_cell.angle_beta   90.00
_cell.angle_gamma   90.00
#
_symmetry.space_group_name_H-M   'P 1'
#
loop_
_entity.id
_entity.type
_entity.pdbx_description
1 polymer ?
#
loop_
_entity_poly.entity_id
_entity_poly.type
_entity_poly.pdbx_seq_one_letter_code
_entity_poly.pdbx_strand_id
1 'polypeptide(L)'
;MTRHSHGEFEHEHDHGEVPHDHLYPDEILPDDYAAIHGATVGDRVHLGDTGLVIEIEYDSQHRGDEFLAGFAKTARDGLLLKAAAVSETCDVVISNVVVIDATRRIGKVSIGIRDGRIAAIGRAGNPDVMDAVDVVVGTGTTIISGEGLIATAGAIDTHVHLLSPRIMEASLASGVTTIIGQEFGPVWGVGVNSPWALRHAFNSFDQWPVNIGFLGRGSSSNEAPLVEALVEGGACGFKVHEDMGAHARALDTALDVAERFDVQVALHTDGLNECLSVDDTLSVLDGRTIHAFHIEGCGGGHVPNVLKLAGVPNVLGSSTNPTLPFGRDALAEHYEMIFAAHGLNHHSPSDHHLVTDRIRGGTMGAEGVLHDLGMIGITSSDAQGMGRAGETVRRTFQLAAQMKRQRIRASSDHGPTDHDNDRVRQYVAKLTINPAIAHGLNHEIGSLDVGKLADIVLWRPDHFGAKPQLVLKSGFPAYGVTGDPNAATDSSEPLVLGPQFGSFGSTAADLSVAFVSQAAVDAGDDHMSTRRRRVAVKGTRNIGPANLIHNNRLGHVDVDPKTGMVSLDGDLVYSDPADSVPLSRLYFL
;
A
#
# COMPACT_ATOMS: atom_id res chain seq x y z
N MET A 1 -23.47 -18.41 -48.84
CA MET A 1 -24.03 -17.33 -47.99
C MET A 1 -23.79 -17.69 -46.53
N THR A 2 -23.07 -16.88 -45.83
CA THR A 2 -22.79 -17.11 -44.40
C THR A 2 -23.60 -16.06 -43.62
N ARG A 3 -24.33 -16.51 -42.62
CA ARG A 3 -25.15 -15.64 -41.77
C ARG A 3 -24.33 -15.19 -40.57
N HIS A 4 -24.25 -13.91 -40.31
CA HIS A 4 -23.57 -13.31 -39.18
C HIS A 4 -24.54 -12.44 -38.36
N SER A 5 -24.37 -12.45 -37.04
CA SER A 5 -25.13 -11.58 -36.15
C SER A 5 -24.13 -10.62 -35.47
N HIS A 6 -24.41 -9.34 -35.50
CA HIS A 6 -23.70 -8.30 -34.79
C HIS A 6 -24.70 -7.52 -33.91
N GLY A 7 -24.82 -7.90 -32.64
CA GLY A 7 -25.81 -7.32 -31.75
C GLY A 7 -27.27 -7.63 -32.21
N GLU A 8 -28.07 -6.60 -32.38
CA GLU A 8 -29.47 -6.74 -32.82
C GLU A 8 -29.65 -6.91 -34.33
N PHE A 9 -28.55 -6.90 -35.11
CA PHE A 9 -28.61 -6.97 -36.57
C PHE A 9 -28.16 -8.34 -37.08
N GLU A 10 -29.03 -9.02 -37.82
CA GLU A 10 -28.70 -10.21 -38.60
C GLU A 10 -28.66 -9.83 -40.10
N HIS A 11 -27.58 -10.20 -40.79
CA HIS A 11 -27.49 -10.04 -42.23
C HIS A 11 -26.81 -11.23 -42.91
N GLU A 12 -27.18 -11.49 -44.14
CA GLU A 12 -26.59 -12.52 -44.99
C GLU A 12 -25.73 -11.86 -46.07
N HIS A 13 -24.54 -12.37 -46.31
CA HIS A 13 -23.69 -11.91 -47.40
C HIS A 13 -22.94 -13.05 -48.07
N ASP A 14 -22.61 -12.83 -49.36
CA ASP A 14 -21.77 -13.72 -50.12
C ASP A 14 -20.32 -13.21 -50.11
N HIS A 15 -19.39 -14.04 -49.69
CA HIS A 15 -17.96 -13.71 -49.57
C HIS A 15 -17.26 -13.48 -50.96
N GLY A 16 -17.98 -13.45 -52.03
CA GLY A 16 -17.47 -13.24 -53.40
C GLY A 16 -17.57 -11.84 -53.94
N GLU A 17 -18.34 -10.92 -53.38
CA GLU A 17 -18.53 -9.58 -53.93
C GLU A 17 -18.57 -8.47 -52.90
N VAL A 18 -17.65 -7.51 -53.07
CA VAL A 18 -17.57 -6.12 -52.57
C VAL A 18 -17.86 -5.81 -51.07
N PRO A 19 -17.12 -4.86 -50.49
CA PRO A 19 -17.13 -4.60 -49.06
C PRO A 19 -18.51 -4.15 -48.57
N HIS A 20 -18.92 -4.73 -47.44
CA HIS A 20 -20.14 -4.38 -46.73
C HIS A 20 -20.08 -2.94 -46.25
N ASP A 21 -21.05 -2.13 -46.64
CA ASP A 21 -21.44 -0.96 -45.84
C ASP A 21 -22.03 -1.45 -44.53
N HIS A 22 -21.15 -1.70 -43.55
CA HIS A 22 -21.58 -1.77 -42.18
C HIS A 22 -22.02 -0.36 -41.80
N LEU A 23 -23.31 -0.19 -41.66
CA LEU A 23 -23.86 1.02 -41.04
C LEU A 23 -23.35 1.06 -39.61
N TYR A 24 -22.18 1.68 -39.41
CA TYR A 24 -21.77 2.11 -38.09
C TYR A 24 -22.67 3.27 -37.70
N PRO A 25 -23.20 3.27 -36.47
CA PRO A 25 -23.94 4.44 -36.01
C PRO A 25 -23.03 5.67 -36.14
N ASP A 26 -23.57 6.78 -36.62
CA ASP A 26 -22.85 8.06 -36.73
C ASP A 26 -22.38 8.60 -35.38
N GLU A 27 -22.87 8.02 -34.28
CA GLU A 27 -22.55 8.39 -32.90
C GLU A 27 -22.19 7.13 -32.09
N ILE A 28 -21.10 7.20 -31.31
CA ILE A 28 -20.77 6.19 -30.32
C ILE A 28 -21.50 6.57 -29.03
N LEU A 29 -22.29 5.66 -28.48
CA LEU A 29 -22.93 5.85 -27.17
C LEU A 29 -21.89 5.94 -26.04
N PRO A 30 -22.18 6.68 -24.96
CA PRO A 30 -21.24 6.80 -23.83
C PRO A 30 -20.77 5.47 -23.26
N ASP A 31 -21.65 4.48 -23.12
CA ASP A 31 -21.31 3.15 -22.61
C ASP A 31 -20.39 2.38 -23.56
N ASP A 32 -20.61 2.50 -24.89
CA ASP A 32 -19.73 1.90 -25.90
C ASP A 32 -18.37 2.57 -25.91
N TYR A 33 -18.34 3.90 -25.76
CA TYR A 33 -17.08 4.64 -25.63
C TYR A 33 -16.29 4.18 -24.40
N ALA A 34 -16.95 4.11 -23.25
CA ALA A 34 -16.32 3.65 -22.00
C ALA A 34 -15.83 2.19 -22.08
N ALA A 35 -16.56 1.32 -22.79
CA ALA A 35 -16.16 -0.07 -23.01
C ALA A 35 -14.90 -0.21 -23.88
N ILE A 36 -14.69 0.71 -24.83
CA ILE A 36 -13.54 0.69 -25.76
C ILE A 36 -12.34 1.45 -25.18
N HIS A 37 -12.59 2.63 -24.60
CA HIS A 37 -11.56 3.60 -24.21
C HIS A 37 -11.37 3.71 -22.69
N GLY A 38 -12.11 2.96 -21.90
CA GLY A 38 -12.19 3.11 -20.44
C GLY A 38 -13.05 4.29 -20.00
N ALA A 39 -13.39 4.34 -18.72
CA ALA A 39 -14.20 5.39 -18.11
C ALA A 39 -13.61 6.79 -18.36
N THR A 40 -14.46 7.80 -18.58
CA THR A 40 -14.07 9.17 -18.89
C THR A 40 -14.70 10.17 -17.90
N VAL A 41 -14.45 11.46 -18.09
CA VAL A 41 -14.91 12.53 -17.18
C VAL A 41 -16.41 12.44 -16.89
N GLY A 42 -16.74 12.40 -15.59
CA GLY A 42 -18.10 12.29 -15.08
C GLY A 42 -18.59 10.84 -14.92
N ASP A 43 -17.88 9.87 -15.49
CA ASP A 43 -18.22 8.45 -15.29
C ASP A 43 -17.94 8.03 -13.84
N ARG A 44 -18.77 7.11 -13.35
CA ARG A 44 -18.68 6.56 -12.00
C ARG A 44 -18.26 5.11 -12.04
N VAL A 45 -17.23 4.79 -11.26
CA VAL A 45 -16.65 3.46 -11.19
C VAL A 45 -16.81 2.91 -9.77
N HIS A 46 -17.44 1.76 -9.66
CA HIS A 46 -17.59 1.03 -8.40
C HIS A 46 -16.32 0.27 -8.05
N LEU A 47 -15.91 0.31 -6.78
CA LEU A 47 -14.73 -0.38 -6.26
C LEU A 47 -15.14 -1.70 -5.58
N GLY A 48 -15.12 -2.80 -6.33
CA GLY A 48 -15.60 -4.10 -5.87
C GLY A 48 -17.03 -4.04 -5.34
N ASP A 49 -17.31 -4.81 -4.30
CA ASP A 49 -18.58 -4.82 -3.56
C ASP A 49 -18.55 -3.92 -2.30
N THR A 50 -17.60 -2.99 -2.22
CA THR A 50 -17.41 -2.08 -1.06
C THR A 50 -18.53 -1.05 -0.90
N GLY A 51 -19.23 -0.76 -1.98
CA GLY A 51 -20.15 0.37 -2.07
C GLY A 51 -19.43 1.72 -2.20
N LEU A 52 -18.10 1.75 -2.32
CA LEU A 52 -17.35 2.96 -2.67
C LEU A 52 -17.46 3.19 -4.17
N VAL A 53 -17.64 4.46 -4.54
CA VAL A 53 -17.79 4.90 -5.93
C VAL A 53 -16.81 6.05 -6.18
N ILE A 54 -15.99 5.94 -7.20
CA ILE A 54 -15.17 7.06 -7.67
C ILE A 54 -15.80 7.71 -8.90
N GLU A 55 -15.61 9.01 -9.05
CA GLU A 55 -15.94 9.77 -10.24
C GLU A 55 -14.65 10.20 -10.94
N ILE A 56 -14.58 10.05 -12.25
CA ILE A 56 -13.43 10.47 -13.06
C ILE A 56 -13.48 11.99 -13.21
N GLU A 57 -12.48 12.68 -12.64
CA GLU A 57 -12.44 14.15 -12.56
C GLU A 57 -11.77 14.82 -13.77
N TYR A 58 -10.95 14.06 -14.52
CA TYR A 58 -10.32 14.52 -15.78
C TYR A 58 -9.89 13.35 -16.65
N ASP A 59 -9.71 13.62 -17.94
CA ASP A 59 -9.24 12.68 -18.94
C ASP A 59 -8.18 13.38 -19.81
N SER A 60 -7.02 12.78 -19.96
CA SER A 60 -5.94 13.32 -20.79
C SER A 60 -6.12 13.05 -22.29
N GLN A 61 -7.06 12.17 -22.65
CA GLN A 61 -7.30 11.85 -24.05
C GLN A 61 -8.17 12.92 -24.73
N HIS A 62 -7.97 13.09 -26.03
CA HIS A 62 -8.83 13.90 -26.88
C HIS A 62 -9.73 12.98 -27.72
N ARG A 63 -11.03 13.28 -27.77
CA ARG A 63 -11.98 12.48 -28.52
C ARG A 63 -11.68 12.54 -30.01
N GLY A 64 -11.68 11.38 -30.67
CA GLY A 64 -11.39 11.22 -32.10
C GLY A 64 -9.90 11.08 -32.43
N ASP A 65 -9.03 11.12 -31.41
CA ASP A 65 -7.57 10.98 -31.55
C ASP A 65 -7.00 10.17 -30.37
N GLU A 66 -7.69 9.08 -30.04
CA GLU A 66 -7.34 8.21 -28.93
C GLU A 66 -6.20 7.25 -29.29
N PHE A 67 -5.24 7.13 -28.40
CA PHE A 67 -4.19 6.12 -28.47
C PHE A 67 -4.73 4.77 -27.96
N LEU A 68 -4.76 3.76 -28.83
CA LEU A 68 -5.18 2.40 -28.49
C LEU A 68 -4.19 1.38 -29.03
N ALA A 69 -3.78 0.43 -28.17
CA ALA A 69 -2.96 -0.73 -28.54
C ALA A 69 -3.83 -1.94 -28.90
N GLY A 70 -3.33 -2.78 -29.80
CA GLY A 70 -3.97 -4.03 -30.20
C GLY A 70 -4.18 -4.17 -31.72
N PHE A 71 -4.75 -5.30 -32.12
CA PHE A 71 -5.04 -5.58 -33.53
C PHE A 71 -6.00 -4.56 -34.13
N ALA A 72 -5.62 -4.02 -35.30
CA ALA A 72 -6.37 -3.01 -36.01
C ALA A 72 -6.65 -1.71 -35.21
N LYS A 73 -5.86 -1.42 -34.19
CA LYS A 73 -5.95 -0.19 -33.37
C LYS A 73 -4.97 0.87 -33.86
N THR A 74 -4.92 2.02 -33.18
CA THR A 74 -4.17 3.21 -33.59
C THR A 74 -2.67 3.15 -33.32
N ALA A 75 -2.21 2.34 -32.37
CA ALA A 75 -0.79 2.15 -32.04
C ALA A 75 -0.06 1.36 -33.15
N ARG A 76 0.34 2.06 -34.21
CA ARG A 76 1.09 1.51 -35.36
C ARG A 76 2.25 2.43 -35.71
N ASP A 77 3.34 1.85 -36.26
CA ASP A 77 4.49 2.59 -36.76
C ASP A 77 4.07 3.67 -37.78
N GLY A 78 4.57 4.88 -37.57
CA GLY A 78 4.26 6.04 -38.43
C GLY A 78 2.85 6.59 -38.26
N LEU A 79 2.01 5.99 -37.41
CA LEU A 79 0.71 6.54 -37.02
C LEU A 79 0.84 7.10 -35.60
N LEU A 80 0.36 6.41 -34.57
CA LEU A 80 0.48 6.88 -33.18
C LEU A 80 1.71 6.32 -32.46
N LEU A 81 2.57 5.51 -33.11
CA LEU A 81 3.91 5.18 -32.66
C LEU A 81 4.94 6.02 -33.41
N LYS A 82 5.78 6.70 -32.67
CA LYS A 82 6.87 7.51 -33.23
C LYS A 82 7.97 6.63 -33.81
N ALA A 83 8.36 6.88 -35.05
CA ALA A 83 9.52 6.27 -35.68
C ALA A 83 10.81 6.96 -35.21
N ALA A 84 11.25 6.67 -33.98
CA ALA A 84 12.38 7.32 -33.34
C ALA A 84 13.28 6.29 -32.63
N ALA A 85 14.46 6.73 -32.21
CA ALA A 85 15.34 5.91 -31.37
C ALA A 85 14.66 5.60 -30.01
N VAL A 86 14.96 4.42 -29.44
CA VAL A 86 14.40 4.01 -28.14
C VAL A 86 14.71 5.04 -27.03
N SER A 87 15.88 5.71 -27.11
CA SER A 87 16.23 6.76 -26.15
C SER A 87 15.33 8.00 -26.18
N GLU A 88 14.49 8.16 -27.22
CA GLU A 88 13.56 9.28 -27.36
C GLU A 88 12.12 8.92 -26.93
N THR A 89 11.87 7.65 -26.62
CA THR A 89 10.54 7.13 -26.29
C THR A 89 10.55 6.45 -24.92
N CYS A 90 9.38 6.12 -24.38
CA CYS A 90 9.28 5.33 -23.15
C CYS A 90 9.63 3.86 -23.39
N ASP A 91 10.18 3.16 -22.39
CA ASP A 91 10.40 1.72 -22.43
C ASP A 91 9.08 0.95 -22.28
N VAL A 92 8.25 1.44 -21.35
CA VAL A 92 6.92 0.88 -21.07
C VAL A 92 5.91 2.01 -20.98
N VAL A 93 4.71 1.78 -21.50
CA VAL A 93 3.57 2.69 -21.35
C VAL A 93 2.36 1.90 -20.87
N ILE A 94 1.71 2.38 -19.81
CA ILE A 94 0.38 1.94 -19.43
C ILE A 94 -0.60 2.94 -20.03
N SER A 95 -1.38 2.51 -21.03
CA SER A 95 -2.27 3.42 -21.75
C SER A 95 -3.63 3.57 -21.07
N ASN A 96 -4.20 4.77 -21.06
CA ASN A 96 -5.61 5.07 -20.74
C ASN A 96 -6.12 4.46 -19.42
N VAL A 97 -5.30 4.47 -18.39
CA VAL A 97 -5.61 3.89 -17.08
C VAL A 97 -6.22 4.94 -16.15
N VAL A 98 -7.19 4.57 -15.33
CA VAL A 98 -7.70 5.42 -14.24
C VAL A 98 -6.70 5.40 -13.10
N VAL A 99 -6.16 6.56 -12.75
CA VAL A 99 -5.20 6.70 -11.64
C VAL A 99 -5.93 7.10 -10.37
N ILE A 100 -5.73 6.30 -9.31
CA ILE A 100 -6.06 6.66 -7.93
C ILE A 100 -4.76 6.86 -7.16
N ASP A 101 -4.43 8.11 -6.88
CA ASP A 101 -3.26 8.51 -6.11
C ASP A 101 -3.67 9.54 -5.05
N ALA A 102 -3.06 9.47 -3.87
CA ALA A 102 -3.38 10.37 -2.77
C ALA A 102 -3.05 11.84 -3.08
N THR A 103 -2.04 12.08 -3.92
CA THR A 103 -1.53 13.42 -4.23
C THR A 103 -2.18 14.08 -5.44
N ARG A 104 -3.06 13.34 -6.15
CA ARG A 104 -3.65 13.77 -7.42
C ARG A 104 -5.17 13.66 -7.42
N ARG A 105 -5.81 14.38 -8.34
CA ARG A 105 -7.20 14.13 -8.70
C ARG A 105 -7.33 12.78 -9.40
N ILE A 106 -8.48 12.13 -9.25
CA ILE A 106 -8.75 10.86 -9.94
C ILE A 106 -9.03 11.13 -11.42
N GLY A 107 -8.25 10.51 -12.30
CA GLY A 107 -8.41 10.77 -13.73
C GLY A 107 -7.87 9.67 -14.61
N LYS A 108 -8.27 9.68 -15.88
CA LYS A 108 -7.74 8.79 -16.90
C LYS A 108 -6.52 9.41 -17.58
N VAL A 109 -5.41 8.68 -17.53
CA VAL A 109 -4.13 9.10 -18.11
C VAL A 109 -3.38 7.90 -18.67
N SER A 110 -2.31 8.18 -19.40
CA SER A 110 -1.27 7.19 -19.69
C SER A 110 -0.05 7.45 -18.79
N ILE A 111 0.65 6.39 -18.39
CA ILE A 111 1.86 6.45 -17.57
C ILE A 111 3.03 5.95 -18.41
N GLY A 112 3.98 6.83 -18.70
CA GLY A 112 5.22 6.51 -19.39
C GLY A 112 6.34 6.19 -18.43
N ILE A 113 7.04 5.09 -18.67
CA ILE A 113 8.11 4.58 -17.82
C ILE A 113 9.39 4.49 -18.63
N ARG A 114 10.50 4.96 -18.05
CA ARG A 114 11.85 4.84 -18.61
C ARG A 114 12.85 4.51 -17.49
N ASP A 115 13.75 3.57 -17.76
CA ASP A 115 14.78 3.17 -16.80
C ASP A 115 14.21 2.82 -15.41
N GLY A 116 13.05 2.16 -15.39
CA GLY A 116 12.38 1.74 -14.16
C GLY A 116 11.67 2.85 -13.38
N ARG A 117 11.62 4.09 -13.91
CA ARG A 117 11.01 5.25 -13.27
C ARG A 117 9.86 5.82 -14.09
N ILE A 118 8.91 6.41 -13.42
CA ILE A 118 7.85 7.18 -14.07
C ILE A 118 8.50 8.40 -14.75
N ALA A 119 8.48 8.41 -16.08
CA ALA A 119 9.08 9.47 -16.89
C ALA A 119 8.08 10.58 -17.24
N ALA A 120 6.82 10.21 -17.48
CA ALA A 120 5.76 11.15 -17.81
C ALA A 120 4.38 10.59 -17.47
N ILE A 121 3.40 11.46 -17.27
CA ILE A 121 2.01 11.11 -17.04
C ILE A 121 1.14 12.09 -17.82
N GLY A 122 0.23 11.58 -18.62
CA GLY A 122 -0.66 12.41 -19.44
C GLY A 122 -1.13 11.68 -20.69
N ARG A 123 -1.14 12.38 -21.80
CA ARG A 123 -1.56 11.84 -23.09
C ARG A 123 -0.44 11.07 -23.77
N ALA A 124 -0.70 9.81 -24.12
CA ALA A 124 0.23 8.97 -24.87
C ALA A 124 0.07 9.14 -26.37
N GLY A 125 1.17 9.03 -27.12
CA GLY A 125 1.13 9.00 -28.57
C GLY A 125 2.42 9.42 -29.25
N ASN A 126 2.26 9.85 -30.50
CA ASN A 126 3.32 10.33 -31.38
C ASN A 126 3.20 11.85 -31.59
N PRO A 127 4.12 12.66 -31.05
CA PRO A 127 4.06 14.13 -31.18
C PRO A 127 4.25 14.62 -32.63
N ASP A 128 4.65 13.77 -33.56
CA ASP A 128 4.79 14.15 -34.98
C ASP A 128 3.43 14.25 -35.68
N VAL A 129 2.39 13.63 -35.13
CA VAL A 129 1.02 13.57 -35.73
C VAL A 129 -0.09 13.90 -34.72
N MET A 130 0.22 14.05 -33.45
CA MET A 130 -0.72 14.36 -32.37
C MET A 130 -0.26 15.60 -31.61
N ASP A 131 -1.23 16.42 -31.19
CA ASP A 131 -0.98 17.55 -30.30
C ASP A 131 -0.96 17.12 -28.82
N ALA A 132 -0.26 17.91 -27.98
CA ALA A 132 -0.24 17.79 -26.53
C ALA A 132 0.12 16.37 -26.02
N VAL A 133 1.09 15.73 -26.66
CA VAL A 133 1.61 14.43 -26.21
C VAL A 133 2.60 14.62 -25.08
N ASP A 134 2.28 14.04 -23.90
CA ASP A 134 3.16 14.02 -22.73
C ASP A 134 4.01 12.76 -22.69
N VAL A 135 3.44 11.62 -23.10
CA VAL A 135 4.04 10.28 -23.03
C VAL A 135 4.35 9.82 -24.46
N VAL A 136 5.61 9.95 -24.86
CA VAL A 136 6.03 9.58 -26.23
C VAL A 136 6.17 8.08 -26.37
N VAL A 137 5.39 7.50 -27.29
CA VAL A 137 5.36 6.05 -27.56
C VAL A 137 6.05 5.79 -28.89
N GLY A 138 6.97 4.83 -28.89
CA GLY A 138 7.69 4.42 -30.10
C GLY A 138 7.51 2.95 -30.44
N THR A 139 8.10 2.52 -31.56
CA THR A 139 8.06 1.12 -32.00
C THR A 139 8.80 0.16 -31.05
N GLY A 140 9.70 0.67 -30.20
CA GLY A 140 10.39 -0.10 -29.18
C GLY A 140 9.70 -0.14 -27.81
N THR A 141 8.57 0.59 -27.66
CA THR A 141 7.84 0.68 -26.39
C THR A 141 6.98 -0.55 -26.14
N THR A 142 7.07 -1.15 -24.96
CA THR A 142 6.10 -2.13 -24.48
C THR A 142 4.84 -1.41 -24.02
N ILE A 143 3.68 -1.78 -24.58
CA ILE A 143 2.41 -1.14 -24.24
C ILE A 143 1.57 -2.10 -23.41
N ILE A 144 1.12 -1.64 -22.24
CA ILE A 144 0.17 -2.32 -21.37
C ILE A 144 -1.15 -1.58 -21.50
N SER A 145 -2.19 -2.25 -21.99
CA SER A 145 -3.53 -1.70 -22.05
C SER A 145 -4.09 -1.46 -20.66
N GLY A 146 -4.38 -0.20 -20.35
CA GLY A 146 -4.93 0.23 -19.07
C GLY A 146 -6.43 0.54 -19.14
N GLU A 147 -7.03 0.43 -20.33
CA GLU A 147 -8.46 0.65 -20.54
C GLU A 147 -9.29 -0.27 -19.63
N GLY A 148 -10.17 0.33 -18.84
CA GLY A 148 -10.98 -0.39 -17.85
C GLY A 148 -10.23 -0.83 -16.59
N LEU A 149 -8.94 -0.48 -16.43
CA LEU A 149 -8.16 -0.75 -15.22
C LEU A 149 -7.97 0.52 -14.37
N ILE A 150 -7.65 0.28 -13.10
CA ILE A 150 -7.26 1.29 -12.12
C ILE A 150 -5.79 1.08 -11.77
N ALA A 151 -5.00 2.14 -11.77
CA ALA A 151 -3.62 2.14 -11.31
C ALA A 151 -3.49 2.82 -9.94
N THR A 152 -2.75 2.18 -9.03
CA THR A 152 -2.29 2.77 -7.77
C THR A 152 -0.79 2.61 -7.63
N ALA A 153 -0.15 3.45 -6.80
CA ALA A 153 1.19 3.13 -6.33
C ALA A 153 1.16 1.81 -5.54
N GLY A 154 2.25 1.06 -5.58
CA GLY A 154 2.39 -0.15 -4.77
C GLY A 154 2.29 0.15 -3.28
N ALA A 155 1.58 -0.68 -2.54
CA ALA A 155 1.42 -0.53 -1.11
C ALA A 155 2.74 -0.77 -0.36
N ILE A 156 2.87 -0.11 0.78
CA ILE A 156 4.04 -0.19 1.68
C ILE A 156 3.57 -0.74 3.02
N ASP A 157 4.14 -1.88 3.43
CA ASP A 157 3.88 -2.48 4.73
C ASP A 157 5.06 -2.21 5.65
N THR A 158 4.83 -1.42 6.68
CA THR A 158 5.88 -0.95 7.60
C THR A 158 5.98 -1.74 8.90
N HIS A 159 5.13 -2.76 9.07
CA HIS A 159 5.14 -3.60 10.26
C HIS A 159 5.05 -5.07 9.88
N VAL A 160 6.20 -5.70 9.69
CA VAL A 160 6.28 -7.10 9.22
C VAL A 160 7.34 -7.86 10.00
N HIS A 161 6.92 -8.98 10.61
CA HIS A 161 7.83 -9.98 11.19
C HIS A 161 8.21 -10.98 10.11
N LEU A 162 9.46 -10.98 9.67
CA LEU A 162 9.91 -11.77 8.53
C LEU A 162 10.34 -13.20 8.95
N LEU A 163 9.42 -13.96 9.56
CA LEU A 163 9.72 -15.32 10.05
C LEU A 163 9.83 -16.34 8.92
N SER A 164 9.11 -16.12 7.81
CA SER A 164 9.14 -17.00 6.64
C SER A 164 9.22 -16.20 5.34
N PRO A 165 10.10 -16.57 4.38
CA PRO A 165 10.22 -15.87 3.11
C PRO A 165 8.99 -15.99 2.21
N ARG A 166 8.06 -16.93 2.46
CA ARG A 166 6.80 -17.04 1.71
C ARG A 166 5.88 -15.84 1.85
N ILE A 167 6.10 -14.98 2.84
CA ILE A 167 5.38 -13.73 3.00
C ILE A 167 5.50 -12.81 1.78
N MET A 168 6.59 -12.93 1.00
CA MET A 168 6.80 -12.13 -0.21
C MET A 168 5.74 -12.39 -1.29
N GLU A 169 5.36 -13.65 -1.48
CA GLU A 169 4.30 -14.01 -2.44
C GLU A 169 2.95 -13.44 -1.99
N ALA A 170 2.63 -13.57 -0.70
CA ALA A 170 1.39 -13.03 -0.15
C ALA A 170 1.33 -11.49 -0.24
N SER A 171 2.47 -10.82 -0.05
CA SER A 171 2.59 -9.37 -0.18
C SER A 171 2.37 -8.93 -1.62
N LEU A 172 3.07 -9.52 -2.59
CA LEU A 172 2.90 -9.20 -4.01
C LEU A 172 1.47 -9.51 -4.49
N ALA A 173 0.92 -10.67 -4.08
CA ALA A 173 -0.45 -11.07 -4.42
C ALA A 173 -1.53 -10.08 -3.91
N SER A 174 -1.20 -9.23 -2.95
CA SER A 174 -2.09 -8.19 -2.41
C SER A 174 -1.75 -6.77 -2.87
N GLY A 175 -0.74 -6.60 -3.73
CA GLY A 175 -0.30 -5.29 -4.22
C GLY A 175 0.71 -4.58 -3.32
N VAL A 176 1.26 -5.24 -2.31
CA VAL A 176 2.36 -4.71 -1.50
C VAL A 176 3.68 -4.90 -2.25
N THR A 177 4.38 -3.80 -2.52
CA THR A 177 5.64 -3.79 -3.28
C THR A 177 6.85 -3.41 -2.44
N THR A 178 6.63 -2.94 -1.21
CA THR A 178 7.67 -2.51 -0.28
C THR A 178 7.37 -2.99 1.13
N ILE A 179 8.38 -3.52 1.81
CA ILE A 179 8.30 -4.01 3.18
C ILE A 179 9.39 -3.35 4.02
N ILE A 180 9.01 -2.86 5.19
CA ILE A 180 9.92 -2.52 6.27
C ILE A 180 9.79 -3.59 7.35
N GLY A 181 10.79 -4.47 7.40
CA GLY A 181 10.80 -5.65 8.27
C GLY A 181 11.62 -5.44 9.52
N GLN A 182 11.37 -6.26 10.53
CA GLN A 182 12.01 -6.13 11.83
C GLN A 182 12.72 -7.39 12.34
N GLU A 183 12.54 -8.52 11.68
CA GLU A 183 13.22 -9.80 11.96
C GLU A 183 13.43 -10.58 10.67
N PHE A 184 14.10 -11.72 10.76
CA PHE A 184 14.19 -12.71 9.68
C PHE A 184 14.39 -14.11 10.24
N GLY A 185 13.62 -15.07 9.74
CA GLY A 185 13.62 -16.45 10.20
C GLY A 185 12.98 -16.64 11.59
N PRO A 186 12.89 -17.88 12.06
CA PRO A 186 12.22 -18.25 13.30
C PRO A 186 13.07 -17.91 14.54
N VAL A 187 13.57 -16.69 14.61
CA VAL A 187 14.38 -16.16 15.69
C VAL A 187 13.56 -15.09 16.38
N TRP A 188 13.18 -15.33 17.62
CA TRP A 188 12.53 -14.32 18.42
C TRP A 188 13.52 -13.21 18.74
N GLY A 189 13.30 -12.06 18.18
CA GLY A 189 14.19 -10.94 18.37
C GLY A 189 13.71 -9.72 17.62
N VAL A 190 12.81 -9.00 18.22
CA VAL A 190 12.19 -7.82 17.65
C VAL A 190 13.22 -6.78 17.22
N GLY A 191 13.57 -6.82 15.95
CA GLY A 191 14.66 -6.07 15.34
C GLY A 191 15.90 -6.93 15.02
N VAL A 192 16.61 -6.58 13.97
CA VAL A 192 17.83 -7.28 13.54
C VAL A 192 19.04 -6.66 14.22
N ASN A 193 19.93 -7.47 14.79
CA ASN A 193 20.86 -7.00 15.81
C ASN A 193 22.28 -6.77 15.37
N SER A 194 22.77 -7.53 14.41
CA SER A 194 24.19 -7.42 14.07
C SER A 194 24.38 -7.09 12.60
N PRO A 195 25.44 -6.36 12.25
CA PRO A 195 25.80 -6.11 10.86
C PRO A 195 25.94 -7.40 10.02
N TRP A 196 26.47 -8.46 10.62
CA TRP A 196 26.55 -9.76 9.98
C TRP A 196 25.17 -10.31 9.58
N ALA A 197 24.22 -10.28 10.51
CA ALA A 197 22.88 -10.77 10.29
C ALA A 197 22.11 -9.93 9.25
N LEU A 198 22.20 -8.59 9.36
CA LEU A 198 21.60 -7.64 8.41
C LEU A 198 22.08 -7.86 6.99
N ARG A 199 23.41 -8.04 6.78
CA ARG A 199 23.97 -8.33 5.46
C ARG A 199 23.40 -9.61 4.86
N HIS A 200 23.31 -10.68 5.65
CA HIS A 200 22.73 -11.95 5.17
C HIS A 200 21.22 -11.82 4.90
N ALA A 201 20.51 -11.06 5.72
CA ALA A 201 19.10 -10.77 5.49
C ALA A 201 18.90 -10.04 4.16
N PHE A 202 19.60 -8.94 3.90
CA PHE A 202 19.50 -8.23 2.62
C PHE A 202 19.81 -9.15 1.42
N ASN A 203 20.86 -9.95 1.48
CA ASN A 203 21.21 -10.88 0.40
C ASN A 203 20.12 -11.92 0.15
N SER A 204 19.46 -12.41 1.20
CA SER A 204 18.39 -13.40 1.05
C SER A 204 17.17 -12.86 0.31
N PHE A 205 16.98 -11.53 0.32
CA PHE A 205 15.88 -10.86 -0.38
C PHE A 205 16.17 -10.59 -1.86
N ASP A 206 17.39 -10.78 -2.35
CA ASP A 206 17.74 -10.52 -3.75
C ASP A 206 16.93 -11.34 -4.77
N GLN A 207 16.33 -12.44 -4.35
CA GLN A 207 15.48 -13.27 -5.20
C GLN A 207 14.00 -12.82 -5.26
N TRP A 208 13.60 -11.76 -4.53
CA TRP A 208 12.22 -11.32 -4.48
C TRP A 208 12.05 -9.90 -5.04
N PRO A 209 11.08 -9.64 -5.94
CA PRO A 209 10.85 -8.31 -6.51
C PRO A 209 10.06 -7.42 -5.53
N VAL A 210 10.57 -7.23 -4.33
CA VAL A 210 9.98 -6.40 -3.28
C VAL A 210 11.06 -5.47 -2.74
N ASN A 211 10.81 -4.17 -2.64
CA ASN A 211 11.73 -3.29 -1.94
C ASN A 211 11.77 -3.65 -0.46
N ILE A 212 12.93 -3.58 0.16
CA ILE A 212 13.12 -4.01 1.54
C ILE A 212 13.92 -2.98 2.34
N GLY A 213 13.51 -2.73 3.56
CA GLY A 213 14.29 -2.10 4.61
C GLY A 213 14.21 -2.90 5.88
N PHE A 214 15.26 -2.87 6.72
CA PHE A 214 15.25 -3.53 8.02
C PHE A 214 15.33 -2.51 9.15
N LEU A 215 14.50 -2.70 10.17
CA LEU A 215 14.62 -2.01 11.43
C LEU A 215 15.61 -2.77 12.34
N GLY A 216 16.67 -2.11 12.75
CA GLY A 216 17.56 -2.61 13.76
C GLY A 216 16.87 -2.68 15.14
N ARG A 217 17.40 -3.48 16.06
CA ARG A 217 16.90 -3.51 17.44
C ARG A 217 17.24 -2.19 18.15
N GLY A 218 16.20 -1.40 18.46
CA GLY A 218 16.34 -0.14 19.20
C GLY A 218 16.39 -0.30 20.71
N SER A 219 16.08 -1.50 21.23
CA SER A 219 16.06 -1.80 22.67
C SER A 219 17.49 -1.94 23.23
N SER A 220 18.19 -0.82 23.35
CA SER A 220 19.57 -0.75 23.89
C SER A 220 19.80 0.57 24.62
N SER A 221 20.37 0.47 25.83
CA SER A 221 20.83 1.64 26.59
C SER A 221 22.26 2.07 26.22
N ASN A 222 22.88 1.42 25.23
CA ASN A 222 24.20 1.74 24.70
C ASN A 222 24.07 2.09 23.21
N GLU A 223 24.62 3.20 22.77
CA GLU A 223 24.58 3.67 21.39
C GLU A 223 25.36 2.79 20.40
N ALA A 224 26.47 2.17 20.84
CA ALA A 224 27.37 1.48 19.93
C ALA A 224 26.67 0.42 19.04
N PRO A 225 25.88 -0.53 19.56
CA PRO A 225 25.20 -1.52 18.71
C PRO A 225 24.15 -0.90 17.77
N LEU A 226 23.57 0.25 18.14
CA LEU A 226 22.62 0.98 17.30
C LEU A 226 23.35 1.61 16.09
N VAL A 227 24.49 2.26 16.36
CA VAL A 227 25.32 2.88 15.32
C VAL A 227 25.89 1.81 14.38
N GLU A 228 26.41 0.71 14.90
CA GLU A 228 26.90 -0.42 14.11
C GLU A 228 25.81 -0.99 13.18
N ALA A 229 24.57 -1.15 13.68
CA ALA A 229 23.44 -1.62 12.88
C ALA A 229 23.11 -0.67 11.72
N LEU A 230 23.19 0.65 11.94
CA LEU A 230 22.97 1.64 10.90
C LEU A 230 24.11 1.71 9.88
N VAL A 231 25.35 1.83 10.37
CA VAL A 231 26.52 2.12 9.52
C VAL A 231 27.01 0.88 8.77
N GLU A 232 27.20 -0.22 9.51
CA GLU A 232 27.79 -1.43 8.95
C GLU A 232 26.72 -2.44 8.49
N GLY A 233 25.54 -2.41 9.12
CA GLY A 233 24.45 -3.33 8.82
C GLY A 233 23.44 -2.83 7.82
N GLY A 234 23.37 -1.51 7.61
CA GLY A 234 22.41 -0.89 6.69
C GLY A 234 20.97 -0.83 7.20
N ALA A 235 20.75 -0.93 8.53
CA ALA A 235 19.40 -0.71 9.06
C ALA A 235 18.86 0.66 8.66
N CYS A 236 17.56 0.75 8.34
CA CYS A 236 16.90 1.99 7.92
C CYS A 236 16.17 2.70 9.07
N GLY A 237 16.25 2.18 10.27
CA GLY A 237 15.59 2.68 11.47
C GLY A 237 15.72 1.70 12.62
N PHE A 238 14.95 1.92 13.67
CA PHE A 238 14.94 1.08 14.86
C PHE A 238 13.54 0.60 15.23
N LYS A 239 13.45 -0.61 15.75
CA LYS A 239 12.29 -1.13 16.48
C LYS A 239 12.61 -1.20 17.97
N VAL A 240 11.78 -0.58 18.79
CA VAL A 240 11.80 -0.70 20.24
C VAL A 240 10.60 -1.52 20.69
N HIS A 241 10.83 -2.54 21.51
CA HIS A 241 9.82 -3.46 22.00
C HIS A 241 10.13 -3.85 23.46
N GLU A 242 9.10 -3.97 24.30
CA GLU A 242 9.23 -4.29 25.72
C GLU A 242 9.88 -5.65 25.96
N ASP A 243 9.59 -6.67 25.15
CA ASP A 243 10.20 -8.01 25.25
C ASP A 243 11.73 -7.98 25.18
N MET A 244 12.28 -6.94 24.54
CA MET A 244 13.73 -6.72 24.42
C MET A 244 14.24 -5.59 25.31
N GLY A 245 13.35 -4.96 26.07
CA GLY A 245 13.61 -3.82 26.94
C GLY A 245 13.25 -2.48 26.32
N ALA A 246 12.10 -1.96 26.68
CA ALA A 246 11.62 -0.63 26.29
C ALA A 246 11.63 0.35 27.48
N HIS A 247 12.60 0.23 28.38
CA HIS A 247 12.73 1.17 29.50
C HIS A 247 13.21 2.55 29.04
N ALA A 248 12.98 3.57 29.86
CA ALA A 248 13.22 4.98 29.52
C ALA A 248 14.59 5.24 28.88
N ARG A 249 15.67 4.67 29.45
CA ARG A 249 17.02 4.87 28.92
C ARG A 249 17.22 4.22 27.53
N ALA A 250 16.61 3.05 27.27
CA ALA A 250 16.74 2.40 25.97
C ALA A 250 16.01 3.20 24.88
N LEU A 251 14.79 3.64 25.17
CA LEU A 251 14.02 4.48 24.24
C LEU A 251 14.71 5.82 23.98
N ASP A 252 15.19 6.48 25.02
CA ASP A 252 15.94 7.74 24.93
C ASP A 252 17.19 7.58 24.05
N THR A 253 17.99 6.53 24.29
CA THR A 253 19.19 6.22 23.49
C THR A 253 18.85 5.98 22.02
N ALA A 254 17.78 5.22 21.73
CA ALA A 254 17.36 4.98 20.34
C ALA A 254 16.92 6.27 19.64
N LEU A 255 16.21 7.14 20.34
CA LEU A 255 15.79 8.44 19.83
C LEU A 255 16.98 9.37 19.57
N ASP A 256 17.96 9.44 20.48
CA ASP A 256 19.15 10.27 20.30
C ASP A 256 19.97 9.84 19.07
N VAL A 257 20.13 8.53 18.88
CA VAL A 257 20.81 8.01 17.68
C VAL A 257 19.97 8.30 16.43
N ALA A 258 18.66 8.13 16.49
CA ALA A 258 17.77 8.39 15.37
C ALA A 258 17.79 9.87 14.94
N GLU A 259 17.84 10.82 15.88
CA GLU A 259 17.98 12.26 15.57
C GLU A 259 19.28 12.56 14.82
N ARG A 260 20.40 11.90 15.19
CA ARG A 260 21.71 12.14 14.53
C ARG A 260 21.81 11.54 13.13
N PHE A 261 21.11 10.41 12.88
CA PHE A 261 21.22 9.67 11.63
C PHE A 261 20.04 9.83 10.70
N ASP A 262 19.04 10.64 11.07
CA ASP A 262 17.79 10.85 10.33
C ASP A 262 17.11 9.52 9.97
N VAL A 263 16.84 8.69 10.96
CA VAL A 263 16.14 7.42 10.81
C VAL A 263 14.91 7.34 11.70
N GLN A 264 13.93 6.49 11.38
CA GLN A 264 12.71 6.35 12.16
C GLN A 264 12.91 5.43 13.37
N VAL A 265 12.20 5.73 14.46
CA VAL A 265 12.00 4.82 15.59
C VAL A 265 10.56 4.31 15.56
N ALA A 266 10.41 3.02 15.33
CA ALA A 266 9.13 2.33 15.45
C ALA A 266 8.98 1.75 16.85
N LEU A 267 7.92 2.12 17.54
CA LEU A 267 7.66 1.74 18.92
C LEU A 267 6.47 0.79 19.02
N HIS A 268 6.66 -0.35 19.64
CA HIS A 268 5.57 -1.16 20.16
C HIS A 268 4.97 -0.43 21.37
N THR A 269 3.68 -0.13 21.34
CA THR A 269 3.09 0.92 22.17
C THR A 269 2.56 0.43 23.51
N ASP A 270 3.35 -0.33 24.25
CA ASP A 270 2.96 -0.89 25.55
C ASP A 270 3.16 0.04 26.73
N GLY A 271 3.66 1.21 26.52
CA GLY A 271 4.27 1.95 27.61
C GLY A 271 5.65 1.37 27.94
N LEU A 272 6.30 1.91 28.94
CA LEU A 272 7.64 1.50 29.30
C LEU A 272 7.64 0.14 30.03
N ASN A 273 8.06 -0.92 29.33
CA ASN A 273 8.12 -2.31 29.86
C ASN A 273 6.78 -2.84 30.39
N GLU A 274 5.66 -2.47 29.79
CA GLU A 274 4.31 -2.89 30.21
C GLU A 274 3.92 -2.52 31.66
N CYS A 275 4.70 -1.67 32.32
CA CYS A 275 4.53 -1.36 33.73
C CYS A 275 4.04 0.07 33.97
N LEU A 276 4.13 0.94 32.97
CA LEU A 276 3.88 2.37 33.09
C LEU A 276 2.75 2.84 32.17
N SER A 277 2.26 4.05 32.40
CA SER A 277 1.23 4.65 31.56
C SER A 277 1.81 5.19 30.24
N VAL A 278 0.95 5.49 29.26
CA VAL A 278 1.38 6.16 28.03
C VAL A 278 1.99 7.54 28.32
N ASP A 279 1.61 8.19 29.40
CA ASP A 279 2.15 9.50 29.79
C ASP A 279 3.64 9.43 30.16
N ASP A 280 4.10 8.30 30.74
CA ASP A 280 5.52 8.05 30.99
C ASP A 280 6.29 7.89 29.68
N THR A 281 5.73 7.17 28.70
CA THR A 281 6.28 7.06 27.36
C THR A 281 6.39 8.44 26.69
N LEU A 282 5.32 9.24 26.73
CA LEU A 282 5.32 10.61 26.18
C LEU A 282 6.38 11.50 26.82
N SER A 283 6.60 11.34 28.13
CA SER A 283 7.64 12.08 28.85
C SER A 283 9.05 11.75 28.32
N VAL A 284 9.30 10.50 27.96
CA VAL A 284 10.60 10.08 27.39
C VAL A 284 10.74 10.53 25.93
N LEU A 285 9.65 10.55 25.17
CA LEU A 285 9.68 11.05 23.79
C LEU A 285 10.14 12.52 23.71
N ASP A 286 9.74 13.33 24.67
CA ASP A 286 10.11 14.75 24.78
C ASP A 286 9.96 15.51 23.44
N GLY A 287 8.84 15.29 22.75
CA GLY A 287 8.52 15.90 21.47
C GLY A 287 9.25 15.32 20.26
N ARG A 288 10.13 14.32 20.41
CA ARG A 288 10.80 13.64 19.29
C ARG A 288 9.84 12.74 18.52
N THR A 289 10.05 12.62 17.22
CA THR A 289 9.20 11.83 16.33
C THR A 289 9.32 10.32 16.57
N ILE A 290 8.18 9.62 16.60
CA ILE A 290 8.10 8.15 16.55
C ILE A 290 7.01 7.69 15.57
N HIS A 291 7.14 6.45 15.10
CA HIS A 291 6.06 5.68 14.49
C HIS A 291 5.50 4.71 15.52
N ALA A 292 4.30 4.96 16.02
CA ALA A 292 3.62 4.12 16.99
C ALA A 292 2.83 3.02 16.28
N PHE A 293 3.17 1.75 16.52
CA PHE A 293 2.52 0.58 15.94
C PHE A 293 1.25 0.22 16.70
N HIS A 294 0.31 -0.49 16.07
CA HIS A 294 -0.96 -0.98 16.65
C HIS A 294 -1.52 -0.07 17.77
N ILE A 295 -1.69 1.20 17.40
CA ILE A 295 -2.00 2.30 18.34
C ILE A 295 -3.33 2.12 19.10
N GLU A 296 -4.22 1.23 18.63
CA GLU A 296 -5.48 0.93 19.33
C GLU A 296 -5.25 0.13 20.64
N GLY A 297 -4.11 -0.55 20.77
CA GLY A 297 -3.63 -1.17 22.00
C GLY A 297 -3.94 -2.66 22.17
N CYS A 298 -4.88 -3.27 21.44
CA CYS A 298 -5.20 -4.69 21.61
C CYS A 298 -4.16 -5.61 20.95
N GLY A 299 -3.54 -5.15 19.86
CA GLY A 299 -2.47 -5.86 19.16
C GLY A 299 -1.14 -5.87 19.89
N GLY A 300 -0.96 -5.03 20.87
CA GLY A 300 0.24 -4.90 21.70
C GLY A 300 -0.10 -4.21 23.01
N GLY A 301 0.58 -4.50 24.06
CA GLY A 301 0.62 -3.77 25.28
C GLY A 301 -0.55 -3.80 26.26
N HIS A 302 -0.18 -3.63 27.54
CA HIS A 302 -1.12 -3.56 28.64
C HIS A 302 -1.63 -2.17 28.94
N VAL A 303 -1.01 -1.13 28.36
CA VAL A 303 -1.38 0.25 28.66
C VAL A 303 -2.76 0.56 28.12
N PRO A 304 -3.77 0.76 28.98
CA PRO A 304 -5.15 0.85 28.54
C PRO A 304 -5.46 2.13 27.72
N ASN A 305 -4.59 3.12 27.78
CA ASN A 305 -4.81 4.44 27.18
C ASN A 305 -3.86 4.75 26.02
N VAL A 306 -3.25 3.74 25.41
CA VAL A 306 -2.30 3.91 24.27
C VAL A 306 -2.90 4.72 23.12
N LEU A 307 -4.19 4.59 22.85
CA LEU A 307 -4.87 5.31 21.77
C LEU A 307 -4.82 6.85 21.91
N LYS A 308 -4.48 7.38 23.10
CA LYS A 308 -4.17 8.82 23.28
C LYS A 308 -3.07 9.30 22.33
N LEU A 309 -2.15 8.42 21.94
CA LEU A 309 -1.06 8.74 21.01
C LEU A 309 -1.56 9.24 19.66
N ALA A 310 -2.77 8.88 19.23
CA ALA A 310 -3.36 9.38 17.99
C ALA A 310 -3.59 10.91 17.97
N GLY A 311 -3.66 11.55 19.13
CA GLY A 311 -3.78 13.00 19.26
C GLY A 311 -2.46 13.76 19.42
N VAL A 312 -1.32 13.07 19.42
CA VAL A 312 -0.02 13.67 19.77
C VAL A 312 0.72 14.17 18.51
N PRO A 313 1.18 15.44 18.50
CA PRO A 313 1.68 16.10 17.28
C PRO A 313 2.94 15.50 16.65
N ASN A 314 3.75 14.78 17.43
CA ASN A 314 5.00 14.15 16.99
C ASN A 314 4.90 12.62 16.86
N VAL A 315 3.70 12.06 16.96
CA VAL A 315 3.46 10.61 16.86
C VAL A 315 2.75 10.29 15.56
N LEU A 316 3.38 9.47 14.73
CA LEU A 316 2.79 8.89 13.53
C LEU A 316 2.14 7.57 13.92
N GLY A 317 0.81 7.56 14.02
CA GLY A 317 0.06 6.37 14.45
C GLY A 317 -0.24 5.42 13.29
N SER A 318 -0.08 4.12 13.54
CA SER A 318 -0.54 3.08 12.63
C SER A 318 -1.39 2.01 13.33
N SER A 319 -2.31 1.46 12.57
CA SER A 319 -3.08 0.28 12.95
C SER A 319 -2.62 -0.95 12.22
N THR A 320 -2.81 -2.10 12.82
CA THR A 320 -2.56 -3.40 12.21
C THR A 320 -3.86 -4.05 11.76
N ASN A 321 -3.78 -4.89 10.74
CA ASN A 321 -4.98 -5.38 10.09
C ASN A 321 -5.88 -6.33 10.93
N PRO A 322 -5.45 -6.99 12.01
CA PRO A 322 -6.35 -7.82 12.82
C PRO A 322 -7.56 -7.09 13.42
N THR A 323 -7.39 -5.83 13.85
CA THR A 323 -8.48 -5.02 14.42
C THR A 323 -9.37 -4.36 13.37
N LEU A 324 -8.95 -4.38 12.10
CA LEU A 324 -9.58 -3.69 10.98
C LEU A 324 -10.30 -4.62 10.01
N PRO A 325 -11.56 -4.32 9.66
CA PRO A 325 -12.48 -3.44 10.36
C PRO A 325 -13.00 -4.10 11.65
N PHE A 326 -13.42 -3.30 12.65
CA PHE A 326 -14.04 -3.84 13.86
C PHE A 326 -15.28 -4.65 13.52
N GLY A 327 -15.21 -5.96 13.71
CA GLY A 327 -16.25 -6.94 13.40
C GLY A 327 -16.85 -7.57 14.65
N ARG A 328 -17.99 -8.25 14.50
CA ARG A 328 -18.70 -8.91 15.59
C ARG A 328 -17.82 -9.85 16.40
N ASP A 329 -16.94 -10.59 15.73
CA ASP A 329 -16.12 -11.62 16.35
C ASP A 329 -14.70 -11.15 16.71
N ALA A 330 -14.39 -9.86 16.48
CA ALA A 330 -13.04 -9.32 16.65
C ALA A 330 -12.45 -9.54 18.05
N LEU A 331 -13.27 -9.40 19.09
CA LEU A 331 -12.81 -9.61 20.47
C LEU A 331 -12.43 -11.08 20.72
N ALA A 332 -13.24 -12.01 20.24
CA ALA A 332 -12.98 -13.46 20.41
C ALA A 332 -11.77 -13.90 19.58
N GLU A 333 -11.63 -13.39 18.36
CA GLU A 333 -10.44 -13.66 17.52
C GLU A 333 -9.17 -13.15 18.17
N HIS A 334 -9.17 -11.93 18.73
CA HIS A 334 -8.01 -11.37 19.42
C HIS A 334 -7.65 -12.14 20.67
N TYR A 335 -8.64 -12.62 21.41
CA TYR A 335 -8.40 -13.41 22.59
C TYR A 335 -7.52 -14.64 22.31
N GLU A 336 -7.92 -15.44 21.32
CA GLU A 336 -7.15 -16.61 20.89
C GLU A 336 -5.80 -16.24 20.23
N MET A 337 -5.78 -15.14 19.49
CA MET A 337 -4.58 -14.68 18.81
C MET A 337 -3.49 -14.24 19.77
N ILE A 338 -3.85 -13.55 20.86
CA ILE A 338 -2.90 -13.16 21.93
C ILE A 338 -2.33 -14.40 22.62
N PHE A 339 -3.17 -15.39 22.94
CA PHE A 339 -2.67 -16.66 23.50
C PHE A 339 -1.63 -17.31 22.60
N ALA A 340 -1.93 -17.40 21.31
CA ALA A 340 -1.02 -18.00 20.34
C ALA A 340 0.26 -17.20 20.13
N ALA A 341 0.15 -15.88 19.94
CA ALA A 341 1.28 -15.01 19.63
C ALA A 341 2.27 -14.86 20.78
N HIS A 342 1.78 -14.83 22.02
CA HIS A 342 2.62 -14.70 23.21
C HIS A 342 2.98 -16.04 23.88
N GLY A 343 2.58 -17.16 23.29
CA GLY A 343 2.85 -18.49 23.85
C GLY A 343 2.25 -18.70 25.24
N LEU A 344 1.08 -18.10 25.50
CA LEU A 344 0.40 -18.18 26.79
C LEU A 344 -0.25 -19.55 27.02
N ASN A 345 -0.52 -19.86 28.28
CA ASN A 345 -1.05 -21.15 28.67
C ASN A 345 -2.53 -21.05 29.05
N HIS A 346 -3.41 -21.68 28.28
CA HIS A 346 -4.85 -21.75 28.55
C HIS A 346 -5.24 -22.40 29.88
N HIS A 347 -4.31 -23.05 30.58
CA HIS A 347 -4.53 -23.58 31.93
C HIS A 347 -4.09 -22.63 33.04
N SER A 348 -3.52 -21.47 32.68
CA SER A 348 -3.04 -20.45 33.65
C SER A 348 -4.10 -19.38 33.85
N PRO A 349 -4.71 -19.24 35.04
CA PRO A 349 -5.65 -18.15 35.33
C PRO A 349 -5.04 -16.75 35.16
N SER A 350 -3.74 -16.60 35.44
CA SER A 350 -3.03 -15.32 35.27
C SER A 350 -2.94 -14.91 33.78
N ASP A 351 -2.72 -15.89 32.90
CA ASP A 351 -2.64 -15.62 31.45
C ASP A 351 -4.00 -15.22 30.89
N HIS A 352 -5.09 -15.84 31.37
CA HIS A 352 -6.45 -15.40 31.04
C HIS A 352 -6.73 -13.97 31.51
N HIS A 353 -6.30 -13.60 32.71
CA HIS A 353 -6.43 -12.22 33.18
C HIS A 353 -5.65 -11.24 32.30
N LEU A 354 -4.40 -11.57 31.98
CA LEU A 354 -3.56 -10.79 31.09
C LEU A 354 -4.27 -10.50 29.75
N VAL A 355 -4.77 -11.53 29.10
CA VAL A 355 -5.45 -11.40 27.81
C VAL A 355 -6.74 -10.60 27.92
N THR A 356 -7.53 -10.84 28.96
CA THR A 356 -8.79 -10.12 29.18
C THR A 356 -8.56 -8.64 29.42
N ASP A 357 -7.50 -8.27 30.13
CA ASP A 357 -7.16 -6.88 30.40
C ASP A 357 -6.65 -6.13 29.16
N ARG A 358 -6.09 -6.84 28.18
CA ARG A 358 -5.60 -6.25 26.93
C ARG A 358 -6.72 -5.94 25.94
N ILE A 359 -7.75 -6.77 25.87
CA ILE A 359 -8.79 -6.67 24.86
C ILE A 359 -9.87 -5.72 25.29
N ARG A 360 -10.07 -4.64 24.51
CA ARG A 360 -11.04 -3.59 24.81
C ARG A 360 -11.87 -3.26 23.60
N GLY A 361 -13.15 -3.63 23.62
CA GLY A 361 -14.09 -3.33 22.56
C GLY A 361 -14.27 -1.82 22.30
N GLY A 362 -14.09 -0.99 23.34
CA GLY A 362 -14.17 0.46 23.22
C GLY A 362 -13.08 1.05 22.30
N THR A 363 -11.82 0.63 22.49
CA THR A 363 -10.72 1.11 21.64
C THR A 363 -10.80 0.58 20.22
N MET A 364 -11.14 -0.70 20.01
CA MET A 364 -11.40 -1.25 18.68
C MET A 364 -12.55 -0.53 17.97
N GLY A 365 -13.64 -0.21 18.70
CA GLY A 365 -14.76 0.53 18.13
C GLY A 365 -14.43 1.98 17.78
N ALA A 366 -13.50 2.61 18.50
CA ALA A 366 -13.06 3.97 18.23
C ALA A 366 -12.04 4.05 17.07
N GLU A 367 -11.20 3.02 16.91
CA GLU A 367 -10.11 3.00 15.95
C GLU A 367 -10.56 3.36 14.53
N GLY A 368 -11.61 2.68 14.04
CA GLY A 368 -12.14 2.93 12.70
C GLY A 368 -12.61 4.37 12.49
N VAL A 369 -13.24 4.95 13.51
CA VAL A 369 -13.69 6.36 13.45
C VAL A 369 -12.51 7.31 13.41
N LEU A 370 -11.47 7.09 14.21
CA LEU A 370 -10.25 7.90 14.20
C LEU A 370 -9.50 7.79 12.86
N HIS A 371 -9.54 6.62 12.22
CA HIS A 371 -9.07 6.47 10.83
C HIS A 371 -9.84 7.34 9.85
N ASP A 372 -11.17 7.30 9.90
CA ASP A 372 -12.03 8.04 8.96
C ASP A 372 -11.95 9.56 9.18
N LEU A 373 -11.70 9.97 10.42
CA LEU A 373 -11.43 11.37 10.76
C LEU A 373 -10.02 11.84 10.36
N GLY A 374 -9.13 10.95 9.95
CA GLY A 374 -7.77 11.28 9.53
C GLY A 374 -6.79 11.49 10.68
N MET A 375 -7.03 10.91 11.84
CA MET A 375 -6.12 10.97 13.00
C MET A 375 -5.12 9.82 13.02
N ILE A 376 -5.50 8.64 12.51
CA ILE A 376 -4.60 7.51 12.30
C ILE A 376 -4.28 7.43 10.80
N GLY A 377 -3.02 7.66 10.45
CA GLY A 377 -2.62 7.92 9.06
C GLY A 377 -2.06 6.73 8.31
N ILE A 378 -1.81 5.59 8.95
CA ILE A 378 -1.12 4.44 8.38
C ILE A 378 -1.85 3.16 8.73
N THR A 379 -1.93 2.22 7.78
CA THR A 379 -2.33 0.83 8.00
C THR A 379 -1.20 -0.11 7.62
N SER A 380 -0.96 -1.13 8.43
CA SER A 380 0.10 -2.13 8.25
C SER A 380 -0.43 -3.53 8.56
N SER A 381 0.41 -4.56 8.40
CA SER A 381 -0.08 -5.93 8.59
C SER A 381 0.12 -6.47 10.00
N ASP A 382 1.27 -6.24 10.60
CA ASP A 382 1.80 -7.05 11.70
C ASP A 382 1.93 -8.54 11.30
N ALA A 383 2.28 -8.75 10.04
CA ALA A 383 2.30 -10.07 9.46
C ALA A 383 3.35 -10.96 10.13
N GLN A 384 2.98 -12.22 10.37
CA GLN A 384 3.75 -13.23 11.09
C GLN A 384 4.01 -12.91 12.58
N GLY A 385 3.53 -11.74 13.07
CA GLY A 385 3.26 -11.49 14.48
C GLY A 385 1.80 -11.82 14.77
N MET A 386 0.92 -10.82 14.74
CA MET A 386 -0.52 -11.03 14.96
C MET A 386 -1.38 -10.85 13.71
N GLY A 387 -0.84 -10.37 12.59
CA GLY A 387 -1.60 -10.08 11.37
C GLY A 387 -1.19 -10.86 10.13
N ARG A 388 -1.67 -10.41 8.96
CA ARG A 388 -1.53 -11.14 7.69
C ARG A 388 -1.17 -10.18 6.55
N ALA A 389 -0.02 -10.37 5.91
CA ALA A 389 0.47 -9.52 4.81
C ALA A 389 -0.53 -9.39 3.65
N GLY A 390 -1.11 -10.50 3.22
CA GLY A 390 -2.06 -10.54 2.10
C GLY A 390 -3.41 -9.87 2.36
N GLU A 391 -3.64 -9.31 3.54
CA GLU A 391 -4.92 -8.72 3.92
C GLU A 391 -4.87 -7.21 4.14
N THR A 392 -3.71 -6.59 4.17
CA THR A 392 -3.56 -5.19 4.56
C THR A 392 -4.35 -4.25 3.65
N VAL A 393 -4.17 -4.36 2.34
CA VAL A 393 -4.91 -3.53 1.37
C VAL A 393 -6.40 -3.78 1.46
N ARG A 394 -6.80 -5.04 1.46
CA ARG A 394 -8.20 -5.45 1.53
C ARG A 394 -8.90 -4.93 2.78
N ARG A 395 -8.32 -5.12 3.97
CA ARG A 395 -8.91 -4.69 5.24
C ARG A 395 -8.98 -3.18 5.36
N THR A 396 -8.05 -2.46 4.77
CA THR A 396 -8.10 -0.99 4.68
C THR A 396 -9.34 -0.53 3.89
N PHE A 397 -9.67 -1.18 2.76
CA PHE A 397 -10.87 -0.83 2.00
C PHE A 397 -12.17 -1.39 2.62
N GLN A 398 -12.10 -2.50 3.34
CA GLN A 398 -13.21 -2.96 4.18
C GLN A 398 -13.55 -1.94 5.27
N LEU A 399 -12.53 -1.36 5.92
CA LEU A 399 -12.69 -0.27 6.88
C LEU A 399 -13.33 0.97 6.23
N ALA A 400 -12.82 1.40 5.07
CA ALA A 400 -13.39 2.53 4.33
C ALA A 400 -14.89 2.34 4.04
N ALA A 401 -15.26 1.11 3.64
CA ALA A 401 -16.65 0.74 3.39
C ALA A 401 -17.50 0.74 4.66
N GLN A 402 -16.99 0.23 5.79
CA GLN A 402 -17.67 0.27 7.08
C GLN A 402 -17.92 1.71 7.52
N MET A 403 -16.90 2.56 7.46
CA MET A 403 -17.00 3.96 7.89
C MET A 403 -17.95 4.75 7.00
N LYS A 404 -17.95 4.52 5.69
CA LYS A 404 -18.96 5.12 4.80
C LYS A 404 -20.38 4.77 5.25
N ARG A 405 -20.67 3.49 5.51
CA ARG A 405 -21.99 3.03 5.95
C ARG A 405 -22.43 3.65 7.28
N GLN A 406 -21.51 3.78 8.22
CA GLN A 406 -21.81 4.36 9.55
C GLN A 406 -22.00 5.87 9.49
N ARG A 407 -21.19 6.59 8.72
CA ARG A 407 -21.32 8.04 8.56
C ARG A 407 -22.63 8.42 7.87
N ILE A 408 -23.08 7.66 6.90
CA ILE A 408 -24.42 7.86 6.28
C ILE A 408 -25.53 7.72 7.33
N ARG A 409 -25.37 6.84 8.33
CA ARG A 409 -26.34 6.69 9.42
C ARG A 409 -26.30 7.84 10.44
N ALA A 410 -25.13 8.47 10.61
CA ALA A 410 -24.90 9.49 11.64
C ALA A 410 -25.09 10.94 11.15
N SER A 411 -24.98 11.22 9.84
CA SER A 411 -25.04 12.58 9.31
C SER A 411 -26.41 12.92 8.72
N SER A 412 -27.11 13.83 9.40
CA SER A 412 -28.26 14.55 8.84
C SER A 412 -27.88 15.82 8.07
N ASP A 413 -26.63 16.29 8.11
CA ASP A 413 -26.28 17.67 7.75
C ASP A 413 -25.43 17.88 6.49
N HIS A 414 -24.85 16.83 5.91
CA HIS A 414 -24.19 16.92 4.61
C HIS A 414 -24.81 15.85 3.72
N GLY A 415 -25.51 16.29 2.69
CA GLY A 415 -26.08 15.40 1.68
C GLY A 415 -25.00 14.43 1.16
N PRO A 416 -25.37 13.20 0.76
CA PRO A 416 -24.41 12.25 0.24
C PRO A 416 -23.70 12.90 -0.97
N THR A 417 -22.39 13.03 -0.91
CA THR A 417 -21.61 13.25 -2.11
C THR A 417 -21.89 12.06 -3.01
N ASP A 418 -22.19 12.30 -4.26
CA ASP A 418 -22.51 11.25 -5.22
C ASP A 418 -21.33 10.31 -5.50
N HIS A 419 -20.14 10.63 -4.98
CA HIS A 419 -18.91 9.85 -5.10
C HIS A 419 -18.03 9.93 -3.83
N ASP A 420 -17.03 9.04 -3.74
CA ASP A 420 -16.16 8.87 -2.57
C ASP A 420 -14.70 9.27 -2.85
N ASN A 421 -14.42 10.13 -3.83
CA ASN A 421 -13.05 10.45 -4.25
C ASN A 421 -12.13 10.84 -3.09
N ASP A 422 -12.58 11.71 -2.19
CA ASP A 422 -11.78 12.15 -1.04
C ASP A 422 -11.50 11.01 -0.07
N ARG A 423 -12.52 10.19 0.24
CA ARG A 423 -12.36 9.01 1.11
C ARG A 423 -11.39 8.01 0.49
N VAL A 424 -11.55 7.70 -0.80
CA VAL A 424 -10.68 6.74 -1.49
C VAL A 424 -9.23 7.24 -1.50
N ARG A 425 -8.98 8.51 -1.80
CA ARG A 425 -7.64 9.11 -1.72
C ARG A 425 -7.06 9.07 -0.31
N GLN A 426 -7.89 9.34 0.71
CA GLN A 426 -7.48 9.27 2.12
C GLN A 426 -7.03 7.86 2.51
N TYR A 427 -7.77 6.82 2.09
CA TYR A 427 -7.43 5.44 2.43
C TYR A 427 -6.28 4.89 1.58
N VAL A 428 -6.12 5.31 0.33
CA VAL A 428 -4.92 5.03 -0.48
C VAL A 428 -3.67 5.64 0.18
N ALA A 429 -3.77 6.87 0.70
CA ALA A 429 -2.65 7.50 1.39
C ALA A 429 -2.11 6.68 2.57
N LYS A 430 -2.99 5.98 3.31
CA LYS A 430 -2.61 5.14 4.47
C LYS A 430 -1.74 3.94 4.09
N LEU A 431 -1.84 3.49 2.85
CA LEU A 431 -1.13 2.34 2.31
C LEU A 431 0.12 2.73 1.49
N THR A 432 0.22 3.98 1.07
CA THR A 432 1.21 4.39 0.06
C THR A 432 2.07 5.55 0.56
N ILE A 433 1.64 6.79 0.39
CA ILE A 433 2.48 7.97 0.66
C ILE A 433 2.73 8.20 2.17
N ASN A 434 1.77 7.90 3.04
CA ASN A 434 1.94 8.16 4.47
C ASN A 434 2.98 7.24 5.13
N PRO A 435 2.96 5.90 4.92
CA PRO A 435 4.07 5.05 5.38
C PRO A 435 5.40 5.42 4.72
N ALA A 436 5.40 5.90 3.46
CA ALA A 436 6.62 6.39 2.82
C ALA A 436 7.18 7.64 3.51
N ILE A 437 6.33 8.59 3.89
CA ILE A 437 6.73 9.78 4.67
C ILE A 437 7.26 9.35 6.04
N ALA A 438 6.56 8.49 6.75
CA ALA A 438 6.92 8.05 8.09
C ALA A 438 8.31 7.42 8.15
N HIS A 439 8.71 6.67 7.11
CA HIS A 439 10.00 5.98 7.05
C HIS A 439 11.02 6.64 6.09
N GLY A 440 10.74 7.84 5.58
CA GLY A 440 11.68 8.59 4.74
C GLY A 440 11.91 8.00 3.34
N LEU A 441 10.90 7.35 2.77
CA LEU A 441 10.94 6.66 1.47
C LEU A 441 10.28 7.49 0.35
N ASN A 442 9.58 8.55 0.70
CA ASN A 442 8.67 9.29 -0.18
C ASN A 442 9.33 10.00 -1.36
N HIS A 443 10.64 10.10 -1.37
CA HIS A 443 11.41 10.60 -2.51
C HIS A 443 11.62 9.56 -3.62
N GLU A 444 11.43 8.26 -3.32
CA GLU A 444 11.58 7.14 -4.28
C GLU A 444 10.25 6.46 -4.63
N ILE A 445 9.34 6.35 -3.65
CA ILE A 445 8.09 5.57 -3.77
C ILE A 445 6.92 6.26 -3.06
N GLY A 446 5.76 5.62 -3.05
CA GLY A 446 4.58 6.03 -2.27
C GLY A 446 3.58 6.89 -3.02
N SER A 447 3.89 7.35 -4.23
CA SER A 447 2.96 8.02 -5.14
C SER A 447 3.38 7.84 -6.59
N LEU A 448 2.45 8.07 -7.51
CA LEU A 448 2.70 8.00 -8.96
C LEU A 448 3.23 9.36 -9.49
N ASP A 449 4.32 9.86 -8.92
CA ASP A 449 4.96 11.09 -9.36
C ASP A 449 6.10 10.81 -10.33
N VAL A 450 6.30 11.72 -11.29
CA VAL A 450 7.44 11.68 -12.21
C VAL A 450 8.75 11.67 -11.43
N GLY A 451 9.65 10.76 -11.82
CA GLY A 451 10.95 10.55 -11.19
C GLY A 451 10.97 9.42 -10.14
N LYS A 452 9.82 9.00 -9.61
CA LYS A 452 9.73 7.87 -8.66
C LYS A 452 9.82 6.52 -9.35
N LEU A 453 10.15 5.48 -8.59
CA LEU A 453 10.10 4.11 -9.09
C LEU A 453 8.71 3.76 -9.61
N ALA A 454 8.65 3.10 -10.75
CA ALA A 454 7.40 2.66 -11.35
C ALA A 454 6.89 1.36 -10.71
N ASP A 455 6.73 1.38 -9.37
CA ASP A 455 6.10 0.34 -8.59
C ASP A 455 4.59 0.57 -8.63
N ILE A 456 3.91 -0.07 -9.55
CA ILE A 456 2.52 0.21 -9.92
C ILE A 456 1.68 -1.06 -9.80
N VAL A 457 0.50 -0.92 -9.23
CA VAL A 457 -0.47 -2.02 -9.16
C VAL A 457 -1.67 -1.68 -10.03
N LEU A 458 -1.98 -2.57 -10.97
CA LEU A 458 -3.17 -2.48 -11.81
C LEU A 458 -4.27 -3.37 -11.25
N TRP A 459 -5.46 -2.81 -11.16
CA TRP A 459 -6.64 -3.46 -10.60
C TRP A 459 -7.78 -3.45 -11.62
N ARG A 460 -8.51 -4.55 -11.71
CA ARG A 460 -9.86 -4.48 -12.25
C ARG A 460 -10.76 -3.78 -11.21
N PRO A 461 -11.68 -2.91 -11.61
CA PRO A 461 -12.58 -2.23 -10.68
C PRO A 461 -13.35 -3.18 -9.77
N ASP A 462 -13.84 -4.29 -10.33
CA ASP A 462 -14.60 -5.34 -9.62
C ASP A 462 -13.76 -6.11 -8.59
N HIS A 463 -12.42 -6.09 -8.69
CA HIS A 463 -11.47 -6.74 -7.76
C HIS A 463 -10.60 -5.74 -6.98
N PHE A 464 -10.93 -4.45 -7.03
CA PHE A 464 -10.13 -3.41 -6.41
C PHE A 464 -9.92 -3.66 -4.91
N GLY A 465 -8.65 -3.61 -4.50
CA GLY A 465 -8.26 -3.83 -3.10
C GLY A 465 -8.23 -5.30 -2.65
N ALA A 466 -8.73 -6.24 -3.46
CA ALA A 466 -8.76 -7.66 -3.13
C ALA A 466 -7.73 -8.49 -3.92
N LYS A 467 -7.71 -8.31 -5.25
CA LYS A 467 -6.87 -9.11 -6.14
C LYS A 467 -6.30 -8.24 -7.26
N PRO A 468 -4.99 -7.95 -7.29
CA PRO A 468 -4.36 -7.24 -8.39
C PRO A 468 -4.52 -7.99 -9.72
N GLN A 469 -4.71 -7.24 -10.81
CA GLN A 469 -4.57 -7.78 -12.16
C GLN A 469 -3.09 -7.95 -12.51
N LEU A 470 -2.28 -6.94 -12.18
CA LEU A 470 -0.85 -6.93 -12.46
C LEU A 470 -0.11 -6.05 -11.45
N VAL A 471 1.01 -6.55 -10.94
CA VAL A 471 1.95 -5.81 -10.12
C VAL A 471 3.22 -5.57 -10.92
N LEU A 472 3.54 -4.31 -11.13
CA LEU A 472 4.77 -3.89 -11.80
C LEU A 472 5.79 -3.45 -10.75
N LYS A 473 7.02 -3.93 -10.91
CA LYS A 473 8.19 -3.45 -10.19
C LYS A 473 9.11 -2.71 -11.14
N SER A 474 9.39 -1.45 -10.82
CA SER A 474 10.15 -0.59 -11.76
C SER A 474 9.62 -0.68 -13.20
N GLY A 475 8.30 -0.75 -13.35
CA GLY A 475 7.64 -0.84 -14.66
C GLY A 475 7.66 -2.20 -15.34
N PHE A 476 8.26 -3.23 -14.74
CA PHE A 476 8.34 -4.57 -15.32
C PHE A 476 7.39 -5.54 -14.58
N PRO A 477 6.70 -6.46 -15.30
CA PRO A 477 5.76 -7.39 -14.69
C PRO A 477 6.41 -8.32 -13.68
N ALA A 478 6.01 -8.23 -12.41
CA ALA A 478 6.54 -9.02 -11.31
C ALA A 478 5.56 -10.08 -10.81
N TYR A 479 4.27 -9.75 -10.73
CA TYR A 479 3.23 -10.65 -10.24
C TYR A 479 1.90 -10.30 -10.91
N GLY A 480 1.11 -11.30 -11.31
CA GLY A 480 -0.14 -10.98 -12.01
C GLY A 480 -0.97 -12.18 -12.38
N VAL A 481 -2.14 -11.91 -12.94
CA VAL A 481 -3.08 -12.93 -13.43
C VAL A 481 -2.67 -13.36 -14.83
N THR A 482 -2.56 -14.68 -15.02
CA THR A 482 -2.34 -15.31 -16.33
C THR A 482 -3.32 -16.45 -16.54
N GLY A 483 -3.63 -16.75 -17.82
CA GLY A 483 -4.39 -17.93 -18.19
C GLY A 483 -3.56 -19.22 -18.15
N ASP A 484 -4.13 -20.31 -18.66
CA ASP A 484 -3.44 -21.59 -18.79
C ASP A 484 -2.14 -21.39 -19.60
N PRO A 485 -0.96 -21.68 -19.01
CA PRO A 485 0.33 -21.46 -19.67
C PRO A 485 0.55 -22.33 -20.93
N ASN A 486 -0.29 -23.33 -21.13
CA ASN A 486 -0.27 -24.20 -22.31
C ASN A 486 -1.27 -23.73 -23.40
N ALA A 487 -1.99 -22.65 -23.15
CA ALA A 487 -2.99 -22.13 -24.08
C ALA A 487 -2.38 -21.14 -25.11
N ALA A 488 -3.11 -20.91 -26.19
CA ALA A 488 -2.71 -19.97 -27.24
C ALA A 488 -2.91 -18.49 -26.84
N THR A 489 -3.70 -18.22 -25.79
CA THR A 489 -3.97 -16.86 -25.28
C THR A 489 -3.78 -16.78 -23.78
N ASP A 490 -3.43 -15.60 -23.29
CA ASP A 490 -3.20 -15.31 -21.88
C ASP A 490 -4.49 -15.25 -21.03
N SER A 491 -5.65 -15.22 -21.67
CA SER A 491 -6.96 -15.17 -21.00
C SER A 491 -7.67 -16.53 -20.90
N SER A 492 -7.02 -17.63 -21.35
CA SER A 492 -7.63 -18.97 -21.26
C SER A 492 -7.73 -19.47 -19.84
N GLU A 493 -8.87 -20.10 -19.51
CA GLU A 493 -9.10 -20.71 -18.19
C GLU A 493 -8.26 -22.00 -17.99
N PRO A 494 -7.83 -22.31 -16.74
CA PRO A 494 -8.05 -21.52 -15.53
C PRO A 494 -7.14 -20.30 -15.43
N LEU A 495 -7.66 -19.21 -14.81
CA LEU A 495 -6.86 -18.03 -14.50
C LEU A 495 -6.10 -18.23 -13.20
N VAL A 496 -4.81 -17.91 -13.19
CA VAL A 496 -3.91 -18.07 -12.05
C VAL A 496 -3.23 -16.75 -11.72
N LEU A 497 -3.27 -16.35 -10.46
CA LEU A 497 -2.48 -15.24 -9.94
C LEU A 497 -1.13 -15.78 -9.46
N GLY A 498 -0.04 -15.31 -10.05
CA GLY A 498 1.29 -15.86 -9.77
C GLY A 498 2.44 -14.96 -10.23
N PRO A 499 3.68 -15.43 -9.98
CA PRO A 499 4.89 -14.70 -10.35
C PRO A 499 5.02 -14.55 -11.86
N GLN A 500 5.46 -13.37 -12.30
CA GLN A 500 5.78 -13.01 -13.66
C GLN A 500 7.30 -12.90 -13.85
N PHE A 501 7.78 -12.60 -15.06
CA PHE A 501 9.20 -12.56 -15.41
C PHE A 501 10.06 -11.69 -14.47
N GLY A 502 9.54 -10.62 -13.92
CA GLY A 502 10.22 -9.77 -12.94
C GLY A 502 10.54 -10.45 -11.60
N SER A 503 9.92 -11.60 -11.33
CA SER A 503 10.16 -12.39 -10.10
C SER A 503 11.28 -13.42 -10.23
N PHE A 504 11.94 -13.52 -11.40
CA PHE A 504 12.89 -14.61 -11.64
C PHE A 504 14.33 -14.12 -11.83
N GLY A 505 15.26 -14.96 -11.40
CA GLY A 505 16.70 -14.74 -11.59
C GLY A 505 17.19 -13.47 -10.90
N SER A 506 18.13 -12.78 -11.53
CA SER A 506 18.66 -11.50 -11.04
C SER A 506 17.70 -10.33 -11.22
N THR A 507 16.71 -10.47 -12.09
CA THR A 507 15.73 -9.41 -12.39
C THR A 507 15.02 -8.93 -11.15
N ALA A 508 14.68 -9.81 -10.22
CA ALA A 508 14.02 -9.46 -8.96
C ALA A 508 14.83 -8.42 -8.14
N ALA A 509 16.14 -8.60 -8.04
CA ALA A 509 17.02 -7.64 -7.37
C ALA A 509 17.18 -6.34 -8.16
N ASP A 510 17.36 -6.46 -9.48
CA ASP A 510 17.59 -5.29 -10.36
C ASP A 510 16.37 -4.34 -10.40
N LEU A 511 15.15 -4.88 -10.24
CA LEU A 511 13.90 -4.11 -10.19
C LEU A 511 13.55 -3.54 -8.80
N SER A 512 14.37 -3.81 -7.79
CA SER A 512 14.05 -3.48 -6.40
C SER A 512 15.17 -2.71 -5.73
N VAL A 513 14.84 -2.04 -4.64
CA VAL A 513 15.82 -1.28 -3.85
C VAL A 513 15.91 -1.81 -2.42
N ALA A 514 17.08 -1.60 -1.80
CA ALA A 514 17.30 -1.76 -0.38
C ALA A 514 17.30 -0.38 0.28
N PHE A 515 16.33 -0.11 1.15
CA PHE A 515 16.30 1.11 1.95
C PHE A 515 17.22 0.95 3.16
N VAL A 516 18.15 1.86 3.29
CA VAL A 516 19.21 1.82 4.31
C VAL A 516 19.40 3.22 4.93
N SER A 517 20.16 3.32 6.01
CA SER A 517 20.58 4.64 6.54
C SER A 517 21.48 5.38 5.54
N GLN A 518 21.50 6.71 5.59
CA GLN A 518 22.47 7.49 4.81
C GLN A 518 23.92 7.11 5.17
N ALA A 519 24.18 6.82 6.44
CA ALA A 519 25.51 6.42 6.91
C ALA A 519 25.99 5.11 6.27
N ALA A 520 25.09 4.16 6.00
CA ALA A 520 25.45 2.94 5.28
C ALA A 520 25.76 3.19 3.80
N VAL A 521 25.10 4.17 3.18
CA VAL A 521 25.43 4.59 1.81
C VAL A 521 26.81 5.23 1.77
N ASP A 522 27.10 6.11 2.73
CA ASP A 522 28.38 6.84 2.82
C ASP A 522 29.56 5.91 3.16
N ALA A 523 29.32 4.83 3.90
CA ALA A 523 30.33 3.81 4.22
C ALA A 523 30.81 2.99 3.00
N GLY A 524 30.09 3.05 1.88
CA GLY A 524 30.48 2.40 0.64
C GLY A 524 29.99 0.95 0.47
N ASP A 525 30.35 0.33 -0.67
CA ASP A 525 29.79 -0.98 -1.08
C ASP A 525 30.40 -2.19 -0.35
N ASP A 526 31.57 -2.03 0.25
CA ASP A 526 32.31 -3.13 0.87
C ASP A 526 31.59 -3.81 2.06
N HIS A 527 30.60 -3.11 2.63
CA HIS A 527 29.88 -3.58 3.81
C HIS A 527 28.60 -4.37 3.49
N MET A 528 28.04 -4.21 2.29
CA MET A 528 26.78 -4.86 1.88
C MET A 528 26.93 -5.52 0.52
N SER A 529 26.67 -6.81 0.44
CA SER A 529 26.82 -7.60 -0.78
C SER A 529 25.51 -7.82 -1.55
N THR A 530 24.41 -7.16 -1.16
CA THR A 530 23.16 -7.21 -1.93
C THR A 530 23.35 -6.61 -3.32
N ARG A 531 22.71 -7.22 -4.31
CA ARG A 531 22.69 -6.72 -5.70
C ARG A 531 21.78 -5.52 -5.89
N ARG A 532 20.88 -5.27 -4.93
CA ARG A 532 19.93 -4.15 -4.98
C ARG A 532 20.63 -2.81 -4.92
N ARG A 533 20.10 -1.85 -5.66
CA ARG A 533 20.49 -0.45 -5.46
C ARG A 533 20.12 -0.03 -4.04
N ARG A 534 21.08 0.51 -3.30
CA ARG A 534 20.85 1.06 -1.96
C ARG A 534 20.32 2.49 -2.06
N VAL A 535 19.29 2.78 -1.29
CA VAL A 535 18.64 4.08 -1.23
C VAL A 535 18.59 4.52 0.23
N ALA A 536 19.13 5.70 0.51
CA ALA A 536 19.09 6.25 1.85
C ALA A 536 17.68 6.69 2.23
N VAL A 537 17.23 6.33 3.44
CA VAL A 537 16.07 6.97 4.05
C VAL A 537 16.43 8.38 4.49
N LYS A 538 15.47 9.30 4.49
CA LYS A 538 15.70 10.70 4.88
C LYS A 538 14.42 11.43 5.25
N GLY A 539 14.54 12.48 6.07
CA GLY A 539 13.42 13.34 6.46
C GLY A 539 12.45 12.64 7.41
N THR A 540 12.96 11.76 8.28
CA THR A 540 12.16 10.99 9.24
C THR A 540 11.99 11.69 10.58
N ARG A 541 12.73 12.78 10.80
CA ARG A 541 12.72 13.52 12.07
C ARG A 541 11.93 14.82 11.92
N ASN A 542 11.43 15.34 13.03
CA ASN A 542 10.62 16.56 13.10
C ASN A 542 9.35 16.50 12.21
N ILE A 543 8.79 15.31 12.05
CA ILE A 543 7.53 15.07 11.34
C ILE A 543 6.48 14.52 12.30
N GLY A 544 5.23 14.69 11.93
CA GLY A 544 4.08 14.22 12.69
C GLY A 544 2.84 14.12 11.80
N PRO A 545 1.65 13.93 12.36
CA PRO A 545 0.41 13.81 11.58
C PRO A 545 0.19 14.99 10.61
N ALA A 546 0.62 16.21 10.96
CA ALA A 546 0.51 17.39 10.08
C ALA A 546 1.24 17.24 8.73
N ASN A 547 2.20 16.32 8.62
CA ASN A 547 2.95 16.04 7.40
C ASN A 547 2.29 14.95 6.54
N LEU A 548 1.29 14.23 7.06
CA LEU A 548 0.63 13.16 6.36
C LEU A 548 -0.44 13.68 5.38
N ILE A 549 -0.58 13.02 4.27
CA ILE A 549 -1.53 13.39 3.21
C ILE A 549 -2.93 12.88 3.59
N HIS A 550 -3.91 13.78 3.58
CA HIS A 550 -5.33 13.52 3.92
C HIS A 550 -5.58 12.91 5.31
N ASN A 551 -4.54 12.76 6.13
CA ASN A 551 -4.61 12.14 7.45
C ASN A 551 -3.84 12.96 8.47
N ASN A 552 -4.15 14.24 8.54
CA ASN A 552 -3.39 15.25 9.29
C ASN A 552 -4.18 15.91 10.43
N ARG A 553 -5.32 15.32 10.81
CA ARG A 553 -6.13 15.83 11.91
C ARG A 553 -5.45 15.53 13.25
N LEU A 554 -5.47 16.52 14.12
CA LEU A 554 -5.13 16.42 15.54
C LEU A 554 -6.39 16.70 16.38
N GLY A 555 -6.39 16.21 17.61
CA GLY A 555 -7.45 16.45 18.59
C GLY A 555 -7.07 15.85 19.94
N HIS A 556 -7.80 16.17 20.97
CA HIS A 556 -7.58 15.60 22.29
C HIS A 556 -8.29 14.26 22.41
N VAL A 557 -7.51 13.16 22.34
CA VAL A 557 -8.02 11.80 22.54
C VAL A 557 -7.87 11.42 24.00
N ASP A 558 -8.96 11.05 24.63
CA ASP A 558 -8.96 10.50 25.99
C ASP A 558 -9.57 9.09 26.01
N VAL A 559 -9.03 8.22 26.86
CA VAL A 559 -9.45 6.83 26.98
C VAL A 559 -9.74 6.52 28.44
N ASP A 560 -10.97 6.10 28.73
CA ASP A 560 -11.32 5.60 30.06
C ASP A 560 -10.59 4.27 30.33
N PRO A 561 -9.66 4.21 31.30
CA PRO A 561 -8.84 3.04 31.52
C PRO A 561 -9.61 1.81 32.03
N LYS A 562 -10.84 2.01 32.52
CA LYS A 562 -11.68 0.93 33.05
C LYS A 562 -12.56 0.30 31.97
N THR A 563 -13.13 1.13 31.11
CA THR A 563 -14.11 0.70 30.09
C THR A 563 -13.51 0.58 28.69
N GLY A 564 -12.36 1.21 28.45
CA GLY A 564 -11.75 1.34 27.13
C GLY A 564 -12.54 2.30 26.21
N MET A 565 -13.55 3.00 26.72
CA MET A 565 -14.29 3.97 25.92
C MET A 565 -13.43 5.20 25.60
N VAL A 566 -13.55 5.67 24.37
CA VAL A 566 -12.72 6.74 23.82
C VAL A 566 -13.54 7.98 23.57
N SER A 567 -13.00 9.13 23.91
CA SER A 567 -13.55 10.43 23.53
C SER A 567 -12.53 11.24 22.72
N LEU A 568 -13.03 12.03 21.78
CA LEU A 568 -12.28 13.00 21.00
C LEU A 568 -12.85 14.40 21.28
N ASP A 569 -12.01 15.29 21.78
CA ASP A 569 -12.41 16.66 22.15
C ASP A 569 -13.64 16.70 23.11
N GLY A 570 -13.83 15.64 23.89
CA GLY A 570 -14.92 15.46 24.85
C GLY A 570 -16.13 14.68 24.31
N ASP A 571 -16.23 14.45 23.02
CA ASP A 571 -17.30 13.67 22.41
C ASP A 571 -16.94 12.18 22.33
N LEU A 572 -17.90 11.29 22.65
CA LEU A 572 -17.70 9.85 22.56
C LEU A 572 -17.45 9.42 21.11
N VAL A 573 -16.41 8.63 20.90
CA VAL A 573 -16.02 8.07 19.60
C VAL A 573 -16.19 6.55 19.64
N TYR A 574 -17.13 6.05 18.87
CA TYR A 574 -17.37 4.61 18.79
C TYR A 574 -18.09 4.23 17.48
N SER A 575 -17.76 3.08 16.96
CA SER A 575 -18.47 2.44 15.86
C SER A 575 -18.98 1.06 16.28
N ASP A 576 -20.19 0.72 15.86
CA ASP A 576 -20.71 -0.62 16.09
C ASP A 576 -19.91 -1.67 15.29
N PRO A 577 -19.72 -2.87 15.84
CA PRO A 577 -19.07 -3.95 15.12
C PRO A 577 -19.85 -4.31 13.85
N ALA A 578 -19.12 -4.55 12.76
CA ALA A 578 -19.70 -4.94 11.49
C ALA A 578 -20.23 -6.38 11.53
N ASP A 579 -21.44 -6.59 11.04
CA ASP A 579 -22.04 -7.91 10.85
C ASP A 579 -21.52 -8.60 9.60
N SER A 580 -21.09 -7.84 8.60
CA SER A 580 -20.57 -8.31 7.33
C SER A 580 -19.58 -7.31 6.75
N VAL A 581 -18.60 -7.82 6.04
CA VAL A 581 -17.60 -7.04 5.34
C VAL A 581 -17.59 -7.35 3.84
N PRO A 582 -17.33 -6.36 2.97
CA PRO A 582 -17.14 -6.60 1.55
C PRO A 582 -15.79 -7.28 1.28
N LEU A 583 -15.47 -7.50 0.02
CA LEU A 583 -14.20 -8.08 -0.44
C LEU A 583 -13.87 -9.39 0.29
N SER A 584 -14.89 -10.22 0.49
CA SER A 584 -14.77 -11.46 1.25
C SER A 584 -14.38 -12.64 0.33
N ARG A 585 -14.52 -13.85 0.82
CA ARG A 585 -14.02 -15.10 0.21
C ARG A 585 -14.29 -15.30 -1.29
N LEU A 586 -15.34 -14.71 -1.86
CA LEU A 586 -15.65 -14.86 -3.29
C LEU A 586 -14.54 -14.35 -4.20
N TYR A 587 -13.68 -13.44 -3.71
CA TYR A 587 -12.53 -12.93 -4.44
C TYR A 587 -11.32 -13.86 -4.41
N PHE A 588 -11.40 -14.97 -3.66
CA PHE A 588 -10.30 -15.89 -3.42
C PHE A 588 -10.61 -17.35 -3.87
N LEU A 589 -11.77 -17.53 -4.51
CA LEU A 589 -12.20 -18.82 -5.07
C LEU A 589 -11.89 -18.86 -6.61
#